data_9eec1f1ff79113c687310573753f6cb8
#
_entry.id   9eec1f1ff79113c687310573753f6cb8
#
_cell.length_a   1.000
_cell.length_b   1.000
_cell.length_c   1.000
_cell.angle_alpha   90.00
_cell.angle_beta   90.00
_cell.angle_gamma   90.00
#
_symmetry.space_group_name_H-M   'P 1'
#
loop_
_entity.id
_entity.type
_entity.pdbx_description
1 polymer ?
#
loop_
_entity_poly.entity_id
_entity_poly.type
_entity_poly.pdbx_seq_one_letter_code
_entity_poly.pdbx_strand_id
1 'polypeptide(L)'
;MGEYAVVHEVRAIEEALKRVSVEGAVAYGIKEIQMSAEQGAVECLIIEASHLREENHIATWGLISDAVTAGGGTIIQASVDHDAGKQLMGFGGALALLRWRV
;
A
#
# COMPACT_ATOMS: atom_id res chain seq x y z
N MET A 1 -16.16 -1.08 -15.45
CA MET A 1 -14.78 -1.47 -15.07
C MET A 1 -14.10 -0.40 -14.23
N GLY A 2 -14.03 0.86 -14.72
CA GLY A 2 -13.38 1.93 -13.99
C GLY A 2 -13.98 2.26 -12.65
N GLU A 3 -15.31 2.27 -12.55
CA GLU A 3 -16.00 2.59 -11.31
C GLU A 3 -15.75 1.55 -10.23
N TYR A 4 -15.75 0.27 -10.59
CA TYR A 4 -15.48 -0.80 -9.64
C TYR A 4 -14.04 -0.70 -9.11
N ALA A 5 -13.09 -0.45 -9.98
CA ALA A 5 -11.69 -0.33 -9.58
C ALA A 5 -11.47 0.86 -8.64
N VAL A 6 -12.09 2.02 -8.93
CA VAL A 6 -11.99 3.22 -8.10
C VAL A 6 -12.60 2.98 -6.73
N VAL A 7 -13.78 2.37 -6.66
CA VAL A 7 -14.44 2.07 -5.39
C VAL A 7 -13.58 1.13 -4.54
N HIS A 8 -13.02 0.10 -5.16
CA HIS A 8 -12.14 -0.85 -4.46
C HIS A 8 -10.89 -0.16 -3.92
N GLU A 9 -10.29 0.70 -4.71
CA GLU A 9 -9.13 1.51 -4.36
C GLU A 9 -9.42 2.41 -3.16
N VAL A 10 -10.54 3.15 -3.21
CA VAL A 10 -10.95 4.04 -2.13
C VAL A 10 -11.21 3.28 -0.84
N ARG A 11 -11.90 2.15 -0.91
CA ARG A 11 -12.18 1.33 0.27
C ARG A 11 -10.91 0.80 0.91
N ALA A 12 -9.95 0.37 0.11
CA ALA A 12 -8.67 -0.12 0.62
C ALA A 12 -7.91 0.98 1.36
N ILE A 13 -7.88 2.20 0.78
CA ILE A 13 -7.22 3.34 1.42
C ILE A 13 -7.92 3.72 2.72
N GLU A 14 -9.25 3.77 2.70
CA GLU A 14 -10.02 4.11 3.90
C GLU A 14 -9.79 3.11 5.03
N GLU A 15 -9.74 1.81 4.72
CA GLU A 15 -9.42 0.77 5.69
C GLU A 15 -8.02 0.96 6.26
N ALA A 16 -7.04 1.29 5.42
CA ALA A 16 -5.69 1.54 5.86
C ALA A 16 -5.63 2.75 6.80
N LEU A 17 -6.31 3.83 6.44
CA LEU A 17 -6.35 5.05 7.27
C LEU A 17 -7.02 4.78 8.62
N LYS A 18 -8.07 3.97 8.62
CA LYS A 18 -8.72 3.56 9.86
C LYS A 18 -7.76 2.80 10.76
N ARG A 19 -7.01 1.87 10.20
CA ARG A 19 -6.01 1.09 10.96
C ARG A 19 -4.89 1.96 11.49
N VAL A 20 -4.45 2.97 10.74
CA VAL A 20 -3.48 3.95 11.23
C VAL A 20 -4.02 4.68 12.45
N SER A 21 -5.28 5.10 12.38
CA SER A 21 -5.93 5.85 13.47
C SER A 21 -6.01 5.05 14.77
N VAL A 22 -6.21 3.73 14.68
CA VAL A 22 -6.33 2.88 15.86
C VAL A 22 -5.05 2.07 16.15
N GLU A 23 -3.97 2.42 15.47
CA GLU A 23 -2.68 1.71 15.59
C GLU A 23 -2.82 0.20 15.32
N GLY A 24 -3.61 -0.13 14.31
CA GLY A 24 -3.88 -1.52 13.94
C GLY A 24 -2.81 -2.13 13.05
N ALA A 25 -3.18 -3.21 12.35
CA ALA A 25 -2.26 -3.95 11.47
C ALA A 25 -2.07 -3.22 10.14
N VAL A 26 -1.22 -2.21 10.13
CA VAL A 26 -0.91 -1.37 8.98
C VAL A 26 0.54 -0.91 9.04
N ALA A 27 1.17 -0.74 7.88
CA ALA A 27 2.51 -0.18 7.77
C ALA A 27 2.51 0.97 6.77
N TYR A 28 3.31 1.99 7.04
CA TYR A 28 3.53 3.08 6.09
C TYR A 28 5.00 3.47 6.12
N GLY A 29 5.49 4.01 5.02
CA GLY A 29 6.92 4.25 4.86
C GLY A 29 7.60 3.05 4.22
N ILE A 30 8.52 3.32 3.30
CA ILE A 30 9.13 2.28 2.48
C ILE A 30 9.83 1.19 3.32
N LYS A 31 10.52 1.61 4.41
CA LYS A 31 11.27 0.66 5.24
C LYS A 31 10.34 -0.30 6.00
N GLU A 32 9.28 0.22 6.58
CA GLU A 32 8.33 -0.60 7.32
C GLU A 32 7.58 -1.56 6.39
N ILE A 33 7.19 -1.06 5.22
CA ILE A 33 6.51 -1.88 4.23
C ILE A 33 7.44 -2.99 3.75
N GLN A 34 8.71 -2.66 3.49
CA GLN A 34 9.70 -3.65 3.07
C GLN A 34 9.88 -4.75 4.12
N MET A 35 10.06 -4.36 5.37
CA MET A 35 10.22 -5.32 6.46
C MET A 35 9.00 -6.23 6.60
N SER A 36 7.81 -5.65 6.54
CA SER A 36 6.57 -6.40 6.62
C SER A 36 6.40 -7.36 5.44
N ALA A 37 6.77 -6.92 4.23
CA ALA A 37 6.71 -7.75 3.05
C ALA A 37 7.67 -8.96 3.16
N GLU A 38 8.86 -8.73 3.68
CA GLU A 38 9.85 -9.79 3.87
C GLU A 38 9.36 -10.85 4.86
N GLN A 39 8.55 -10.45 5.83
CA GLN A 39 7.96 -11.36 6.81
C GLN A 39 6.68 -12.05 6.30
N GLY A 40 6.25 -11.74 5.10
CA GLY A 40 5.00 -12.27 4.56
C GLY A 40 3.77 -11.71 5.25
N ALA A 41 3.90 -10.56 5.89
CA ALA A 41 2.81 -9.96 6.69
C ALA A 41 1.87 -9.08 5.88
N VAL A 42 2.25 -8.68 4.65
CA VAL A 42 1.44 -7.78 3.85
C VAL A 42 0.30 -8.51 3.18
N GLU A 43 -0.93 -8.14 3.52
CA GLU A 43 -2.13 -8.65 2.89
C GLU A 43 -2.45 -7.87 1.61
N CYS A 44 -2.30 -6.56 1.66
CA CYS A 44 -2.59 -5.68 0.53
C CYS A 44 -1.65 -4.47 0.57
N LEU A 45 -0.94 -4.25 -0.52
CA LEU A 45 -0.10 -3.07 -0.69
C LEU A 45 -0.85 -2.07 -1.54
N ILE A 46 -1.04 -0.85 -1.01
CA ILE A 46 -1.66 0.24 -1.73
C ILE A 46 -0.57 1.26 -2.02
N ILE A 47 -0.31 1.52 -3.28
CA ILE A 47 0.77 2.43 -3.68
C ILE A 47 0.29 3.37 -4.79
N GLU A 48 0.65 4.64 -4.67
CA GLU A 48 0.36 5.61 -5.71
C GLU A 48 1.23 5.28 -6.93
N ALA A 49 0.62 5.30 -8.12
CA ALA A 49 1.26 4.79 -9.35
C ALA A 49 2.59 5.45 -9.68
N SER A 50 2.75 6.74 -9.40
CA SER A 50 3.99 7.43 -9.73
C SER A 50 5.17 6.97 -8.88
N HIS A 51 4.92 6.45 -7.68
CA HIS A 51 5.97 5.92 -6.82
C HIS A 51 6.61 4.66 -7.38
N LEU A 52 5.85 3.87 -8.14
CA LEU A 52 6.39 2.69 -8.81
C LEU A 52 7.39 3.05 -9.92
N ARG A 53 7.35 4.28 -10.39
CA ARG A 53 8.21 4.75 -11.48
C ARG A 53 9.34 5.65 -10.99
N GLU A 54 9.41 5.91 -9.69
CA GLU A 54 10.45 6.76 -9.13
C GLU A 54 11.80 6.06 -9.21
N GLU A 55 12.73 6.65 -9.95
CA GLU A 55 14.03 6.03 -10.23
C GLU A 55 14.82 5.61 -8.97
N ASN A 56 14.73 6.42 -7.92
CA ASN A 56 15.49 6.16 -6.70
C ASN A 56 14.99 4.94 -5.93
N HIS A 57 13.74 4.54 -6.16
CA HIS A 57 13.11 3.49 -5.37
C HIS A 57 12.48 2.37 -6.21
N ILE A 58 12.65 2.42 -7.53
CA ILE A 58 11.99 1.45 -8.41
C ILE A 58 12.43 0.01 -8.09
N ALA A 59 13.70 -0.20 -7.82
CA ALA A 59 14.21 -1.53 -7.47
C ALA A 59 13.65 -2.02 -6.14
N THR A 60 13.56 -1.13 -5.15
CA THR A 60 13.02 -1.45 -3.83
C THR A 60 11.54 -1.82 -3.92
N TRP A 61 10.76 -1.02 -4.66
CA TRP A 61 9.34 -1.31 -4.86
C TRP A 61 9.12 -2.61 -5.63
N GLY A 62 10.02 -2.92 -6.56
CA GLY A 62 9.99 -4.19 -7.27
C GLY A 62 10.17 -5.38 -6.33
N LEU A 63 11.15 -5.29 -5.43
CA LEU A 63 11.39 -6.33 -4.43
C LEU A 63 10.20 -6.46 -3.47
N ILE A 64 9.64 -5.35 -3.02
CA ILE A 64 8.47 -5.34 -2.14
C ILE A 64 7.28 -5.99 -2.84
N SER A 65 7.03 -5.62 -4.10
CA SER A 65 5.93 -6.18 -4.88
C SER A 65 6.07 -7.70 -5.06
N ASP A 66 7.28 -8.16 -5.35
CA ASP A 66 7.55 -9.59 -5.48
C ASP A 66 7.31 -10.32 -4.16
N ALA A 67 7.77 -9.75 -3.05
CA ALA A 67 7.58 -10.36 -1.73
C ALA A 67 6.10 -10.42 -1.34
N VAL A 68 5.34 -9.35 -1.62
CA VAL A 68 3.89 -9.31 -1.36
C VAL A 68 3.18 -10.39 -2.18
N THR A 69 3.49 -10.48 -3.46
CA THR A 69 2.88 -11.47 -4.35
C THR A 69 3.23 -12.89 -3.93
N ALA A 70 4.49 -13.13 -3.59
CA ALA A 70 4.95 -14.45 -3.14
C ALA A 70 4.25 -14.87 -1.84
N GLY A 71 3.92 -13.93 -0.99
CA GLY A 71 3.20 -14.20 0.26
C GLY A 71 1.68 -14.31 0.09
N GLY A 72 1.18 -14.24 -1.13
CA GLY A 72 -0.25 -14.31 -1.41
C GLY A 72 -1.00 -12.99 -1.22
N GLY A 73 -0.28 -11.89 -1.09
CA GLY A 73 -0.88 -10.57 -0.96
C GLY A 73 -1.30 -9.97 -2.29
N THR A 74 -2.00 -8.87 -2.22
CA THR A 74 -2.51 -8.14 -3.38
C THR A 74 -1.85 -6.77 -3.47
N ILE A 75 -1.73 -6.24 -4.68
CA ILE A 75 -1.18 -4.90 -4.89
C ILE A 75 -2.24 -4.06 -5.60
N ILE A 76 -2.53 -2.88 -5.04
CA ILE A 76 -3.47 -1.92 -5.60
C ILE A 76 -2.70 -0.65 -5.95
N GLN A 77 -2.77 -0.25 -7.22
CA GLN A 77 -2.20 1.01 -7.67
C GLN A 77 -3.26 2.10 -7.49
N ALA A 78 -2.94 3.10 -6.69
CA ALA A 78 -3.85 4.19 -6.39
C ALA A 78 -3.54 5.43 -7.23
N SER A 79 -4.55 6.23 -7.48
CA SER A 79 -4.39 7.52 -8.14
C SER A 79 -4.64 8.65 -7.14
N VAL A 80 -4.18 9.86 -7.48
CA VAL A 80 -4.38 11.05 -6.64
C VAL A 80 -5.59 11.87 -7.09
N ASP A 81 -6.39 11.33 -8.00
CA ASP A 81 -7.53 12.05 -8.56
C ASP A 81 -8.72 12.19 -7.61
N HIS A 82 -8.69 11.48 -6.48
CA HIS A 82 -9.73 11.53 -5.46
C HIS A 82 -9.12 11.82 -4.09
N ASP A 83 -9.96 12.18 -3.12
CA ASP A 83 -9.51 12.58 -1.78
C ASP A 83 -8.73 11.48 -1.06
N ALA A 84 -9.14 10.23 -1.21
CA ALA A 84 -8.44 9.11 -0.58
C ALA A 84 -7.01 9.00 -1.10
N GLY A 85 -6.80 9.19 -2.40
CA GLY A 85 -5.45 9.19 -2.98
C GLY A 85 -4.60 10.33 -2.46
N LYS A 86 -5.19 11.50 -2.25
CA LYS A 86 -4.47 12.64 -1.67
C LYS A 86 -4.05 12.36 -0.25
N GLN A 87 -4.90 11.69 0.54
CA GLN A 87 -4.54 11.28 1.90
C GLN A 87 -3.42 10.26 1.88
N LEU A 88 -3.43 9.33 0.92
CA LEU A 88 -2.36 8.37 0.74
C LEU A 88 -1.01 9.06 0.54
N MET A 89 -0.98 10.14 -0.22
CA MET A 89 0.24 10.91 -0.44
C MET A 89 0.77 11.52 0.85
N GLY A 90 -0.10 11.81 1.82
CA GLY A 90 0.30 12.28 3.13
C GLY A 90 1.09 11.26 3.94
N PHE A 91 1.02 9.99 3.56
CA PHE A 91 1.78 8.90 4.20
C PHE A 91 2.95 8.44 3.32
N GLY A 92 3.41 9.28 2.43
CA GLY A 92 4.53 8.95 1.55
C GLY A 92 4.13 8.21 0.27
N GLY A 93 2.84 8.15 -0.02
CA GLY A 93 2.33 7.56 -1.26
C GLY A 93 2.12 6.05 -1.22
N ALA A 94 2.29 5.41 -0.06
CA ALA A 94 2.08 3.98 0.07
C ALA A 94 1.61 3.59 1.46
N LEU A 95 0.70 2.63 1.51
CA LEU A 95 0.21 2.02 2.75
C LEU A 95 0.11 0.52 2.54
N ALA A 96 0.40 -0.25 3.56
CA ALA A 96 0.28 -1.70 3.50
C ALA A 96 -0.68 -2.18 4.58
N LEU A 97 -1.71 -2.91 4.17
CA LEU A 97 -2.60 -3.61 5.09
C LEU A 97 -1.92 -4.91 5.49
N LEU A 98 -1.77 -5.15 6.76
CA LEU A 98 -1.05 -6.31 7.27
C LEU A 98 -2.02 -7.39 7.73
N ARG A 99 -1.56 -8.64 7.68
CA ARG A 99 -2.34 -9.79 8.15
C ARG A 99 -2.39 -9.86 9.68
N TRP A 100 -1.35 -9.31 10.31
CA TRP A 100 -1.25 -9.22 11.77
C TRP A 100 -0.47 -7.97 12.13
N ARG A 101 -0.59 -7.58 13.38
CA ARG A 101 0.13 -6.42 13.88
C ARG A 101 1.59 -6.78 14.12
N VAL A 102 2.47 -6.02 13.49
CA VAL A 102 3.92 -6.28 13.55
C VAL A 102 4.56 -5.50 14.69
#